data_e5fb78c95307ebd03dd673f497b9aec0
#
_entry.id   e5fb78c95307ebd03dd673f497b9aec0
#
_cell.length_a   1.000
_cell.length_b   1.000
_cell.length_c   1.000
_cell.angle_alpha   90.00
_cell.angle_beta   90.00
_cell.angle_gamma   90.00
#
_symmetry.space_group_name_H-M   'P 1'
#
loop_
_entity.id
_entity.type
_entity.pdbx_description
1 polymer ?
#
loop_
_entity_poly.entity_id
_entity_poly.type
_entity_poly.pdbx_seq_one_letter_code
_entity_poly.pdbx_strand_id
1 'polypeptide(L)'
;MSTKKMFMVKLVGFIGLMFMTSILSAQNVDGKWDAKNASKWVKQNEWRKGLTLQLHPSTDKVAFATQYHKNEKVWDQAFKFLSRPDLDTLSPGKYPIEGDKVYATITVGPNKEFDKTRFESHRKYIDLQYVIKGKEKIGVAQVSKATVTVPYSEPNDIAHYTAEGKYYIAVPGTFFLFFPVNAHRPGIKVDGYDTVRKLVIKIKVVE
;
A
#
# COMPACT_ATOMS: atom_id res chain seq x y z
N MET A 1 55.73 66.06 21.85
CA MET A 1 54.57 66.20 20.97
C MET A 1 54.57 65.03 20.01
N SER A 2 53.77 64.03 20.25
CA SER A 2 53.63 62.84 19.38
C SER A 2 52.18 62.51 19.21
N THR A 3 51.66 62.72 18.03
CA THR A 3 50.31 62.47 17.60
C THR A 3 50.11 61.02 17.30
N LYS A 4 49.36 60.26 18.13
CA LYS A 4 48.91 58.89 17.84
C LYS A 4 47.76 58.90 16.83
N LYS A 5 48.00 58.36 15.62
CA LYS A 5 46.94 58.08 14.66
C LYS A 5 46.18 56.82 15.08
N MET A 6 44.89 56.98 15.32
CA MET A 6 43.98 55.89 15.66
C MET A 6 43.47 55.27 14.35
N PHE A 7 43.85 53.97 14.10
CA PHE A 7 43.38 53.19 12.97
C PHE A 7 41.99 52.60 13.27
N MET A 8 41.01 53.04 12.55
CA MET A 8 39.62 52.54 12.72
C MET A 8 39.41 51.37 11.75
N VAL A 9 39.41 50.16 12.27
CA VAL A 9 39.09 48.94 11.51
C VAL A 9 37.58 48.88 11.30
N LYS A 10 37.12 49.03 10.06
CA LYS A 10 35.73 48.78 9.67
C LYS A 10 35.52 47.27 9.54
N LEU A 11 34.75 46.71 10.47
CA LEU A 11 34.27 45.31 10.40
C LEU A 11 33.09 45.29 9.42
N VAL A 12 33.29 44.74 8.22
CA VAL A 12 32.26 44.49 7.24
C VAL A 12 31.62 43.16 7.60
N GLY A 13 30.44 43.20 8.23
CA GLY A 13 29.63 42.03 8.52
C GLY A 13 28.99 41.48 7.22
N PHE A 14 29.43 40.32 6.79
CA PHE A 14 28.78 39.57 5.72
C PHE A 14 27.56 38.87 6.30
N ILE A 15 26.36 39.44 6.13
CA ILE A 15 25.11 38.75 6.42
C ILE A 15 24.82 37.80 5.26
N GLY A 16 25.18 36.55 5.44
CA GLY A 16 24.80 35.47 4.53
C GLY A 16 23.30 35.22 4.62
N LEU A 17 22.55 35.70 3.65
CA LEU A 17 21.12 35.41 3.50
C LEU A 17 20.98 33.98 3.01
N MET A 18 20.72 33.04 3.95
CA MET A 18 20.43 31.66 3.64
C MET A 18 19.03 31.59 3.00
N PHE A 19 18.96 31.53 1.68
CA PHE A 19 17.75 31.18 0.97
C PHE A 19 17.41 29.72 1.26
N MET A 20 16.54 29.48 2.24
CA MET A 20 15.82 28.22 2.34
C MET A 20 14.87 28.14 1.14
N THR A 21 15.31 27.48 0.09
CA THR A 21 14.41 27.02 -0.97
C THR A 21 13.54 25.91 -0.40
N SER A 22 12.37 26.27 0.13
CA SER A 22 11.29 25.32 0.35
C SER A 22 10.92 24.76 -1.03
N ILE A 23 11.31 23.50 -1.28
CA ILE A 23 10.80 22.73 -2.40
C ILE A 23 9.32 22.49 -2.08
N LEU A 24 8.47 23.40 -2.56
CA LEU A 24 7.04 23.15 -2.62
C LEU A 24 6.87 21.97 -3.55
N SER A 25 6.58 20.79 -3.00
CA SER A 25 6.07 19.66 -3.77
C SER A 25 4.88 20.20 -4.56
N ALA A 26 4.97 20.21 -5.88
CA ALA A 26 3.88 20.60 -6.74
C ALA A 26 2.73 19.61 -6.49
N GLN A 27 1.86 19.94 -5.53
CA GLN A 27 0.57 19.29 -5.39
C GLN A 27 -0.18 19.58 -6.69
N ASN A 28 -0.65 18.50 -7.34
CA ASN A 28 -1.50 18.63 -8.52
C ASN A 28 -2.73 19.46 -8.17
N VAL A 29 -2.79 20.68 -8.66
CA VAL A 29 -3.84 21.67 -8.37
C VAL A 29 -5.23 21.17 -8.85
N ASP A 30 -5.28 20.17 -9.73
CA ASP A 30 -6.52 19.61 -10.29
C ASP A 30 -6.93 18.25 -9.71
N GLY A 31 -6.23 17.74 -8.68
CA GLY A 31 -6.62 16.52 -7.94
C GLY A 31 -6.68 15.22 -8.75
N LYS A 32 -6.29 15.21 -10.01
CA LYS A 32 -6.36 14.02 -10.87
C LYS A 32 -4.99 13.37 -11.04
N TRP A 33 -4.87 12.14 -10.54
CA TRP A 33 -3.68 11.33 -10.74
C TRP A 33 -3.66 10.70 -12.13
N ASP A 34 -2.53 10.81 -12.84
CA ASP A 34 -2.22 10.05 -14.04
C ASP A 34 -1.10 9.01 -13.78
N ALA A 35 -0.82 8.15 -14.74
CA ALA A 35 0.16 7.09 -14.58
C ALA A 35 1.58 7.60 -14.31
N LYS A 36 1.96 8.79 -14.86
CA LYS A 36 3.29 9.38 -14.71
C LYS A 36 3.49 9.97 -13.32
N ASN A 37 2.56 10.82 -12.88
CA ASN A 37 2.67 11.49 -11.59
C ASN A 37 2.43 10.51 -10.42
N ALA A 38 1.52 9.56 -10.54
CA ALA A 38 1.34 8.50 -9.57
C ALA A 38 2.59 7.61 -9.44
N SER A 39 3.23 7.24 -10.57
CA SER A 39 4.47 6.47 -10.54
C SER A 39 5.62 7.25 -9.90
N LYS A 40 5.70 8.57 -10.13
CA LYS A 40 6.70 9.44 -9.49
C LYS A 40 6.48 9.48 -7.97
N TRP A 41 5.25 9.73 -7.54
CA TRP A 41 4.88 9.77 -6.12
C TRP A 41 5.18 8.45 -5.40
N VAL A 42 4.79 7.31 -5.99
CA VAL A 42 5.11 5.99 -5.40
C VAL A 42 6.61 5.80 -5.20
N LYS A 43 7.45 6.24 -6.17
CA LYS A 43 8.92 6.14 -6.10
C LYS A 43 9.53 7.06 -5.03
N GLN A 44 8.89 8.16 -4.67
CA GLN A 44 9.36 9.07 -3.61
C GLN A 44 9.30 8.43 -2.23
N ASN A 45 8.48 7.37 -2.05
CA ASN A 45 8.36 6.60 -0.81
C ASN A 45 7.89 7.37 0.43
N GLU A 46 7.40 8.60 0.29
CA GLU A 46 6.92 9.41 1.41
C GLU A 46 5.71 8.79 2.12
N TRP A 47 4.87 8.06 1.34
CA TRP A 47 3.73 7.30 1.84
C TRP A 47 4.11 6.17 2.79
N ARG A 48 5.37 5.71 2.79
CA ARG A 48 5.82 4.57 3.61
C ARG A 48 5.84 4.85 5.10
N LYS A 49 6.11 6.11 5.52
CA LYS A 49 6.20 6.50 6.93
C LYS A 49 7.06 5.54 7.78
N GLY A 50 8.16 5.04 7.19
CA GLY A 50 9.06 4.08 7.84
C GLY A 50 8.77 2.60 7.56
N LEU A 51 7.70 2.26 6.82
CA LEU A 51 7.43 0.88 6.40
C LEU A 51 8.58 0.33 5.54
N THR A 52 9.18 -0.78 5.96
CA THR A 52 10.33 -1.41 5.27
C THR A 52 9.90 -2.39 4.17
N LEU A 53 8.67 -2.91 4.24
CA LEU A 53 8.14 -3.84 3.24
C LEU A 53 8.01 -3.18 1.87
N GLN A 54 8.21 -3.97 0.82
CA GLN A 54 8.12 -3.50 -0.56
C GLN A 54 6.68 -3.58 -1.07
N LEU A 55 6.27 -2.54 -1.79
CA LEU A 55 5.02 -2.56 -2.55
C LEU A 55 5.21 -3.43 -3.81
N HIS A 56 4.31 -4.39 -4.05
CA HIS A 56 4.42 -5.26 -5.21
C HIS A 56 4.21 -4.46 -6.52
N PRO A 57 5.04 -4.69 -7.58
CA PRO A 57 4.97 -3.92 -8.84
C PRO A 57 3.65 -4.01 -9.59
N SER A 58 2.80 -5.03 -9.33
CA SER A 58 1.47 -5.15 -9.94
C SER A 58 0.44 -4.15 -9.42
N THR A 59 0.79 -3.36 -8.41
CA THR A 59 -0.12 -2.36 -7.82
C THR A 59 -0.52 -1.30 -8.86
N ASP A 60 -1.81 -1.03 -8.94
CA ASP A 60 -2.35 0.14 -9.65
C ASP A 60 -1.95 1.42 -8.90
N LYS A 61 -0.95 2.11 -9.44
CA LYS A 61 -0.36 3.28 -8.78
C LYS A 61 -1.28 4.50 -8.82
N VAL A 62 -2.15 4.60 -9.83
CA VAL A 62 -3.13 5.68 -9.93
C VAL A 62 -4.19 5.49 -8.86
N ALA A 63 -4.74 4.29 -8.75
CA ALA A 63 -5.71 3.95 -7.71
C ALA A 63 -5.09 4.14 -6.31
N PHE A 64 -3.83 3.72 -6.11
CA PHE A 64 -3.13 3.88 -4.83
C PHE A 64 -2.95 5.35 -4.46
N ALA A 65 -2.39 6.17 -5.35
CA ALA A 65 -2.20 7.60 -5.09
C ALA A 65 -3.54 8.30 -4.82
N THR A 66 -4.58 8.00 -5.61
CA THR A 66 -5.92 8.57 -5.44
C THR A 66 -6.49 8.23 -4.06
N GLN A 67 -6.50 6.96 -3.69
CA GLN A 67 -7.11 6.52 -2.43
C GLN A 67 -6.30 6.94 -1.21
N TYR A 68 -4.97 6.92 -1.30
CA TYR A 68 -4.09 7.37 -0.23
C TYR A 68 -4.36 8.85 0.11
N HIS A 69 -4.34 9.76 -0.88
CA HIS A 69 -4.52 11.20 -0.65
C HIS A 69 -5.95 11.58 -0.26
N LYS A 70 -6.95 10.77 -0.60
CA LYS A 70 -8.32 10.97 -0.08
C LYS A 70 -8.42 10.74 1.42
N ASN A 71 -7.57 9.89 2.02
CA ASN A 71 -7.62 9.60 3.45
C ASN A 71 -6.28 9.07 3.99
N GLU A 72 -5.22 9.90 3.95
CA GLU A 72 -3.87 9.54 4.41
C GLU A 72 -3.87 8.95 5.82
N LYS A 73 -4.66 9.52 6.73
CA LYS A 73 -4.72 9.08 8.12
C LYS A 73 -5.13 7.61 8.25
N VAL A 74 -6.08 7.16 7.46
CA VAL A 74 -6.54 5.76 7.45
C VAL A 74 -5.46 4.84 6.89
N TRP A 75 -4.78 5.26 5.82
CA TRP A 75 -3.65 4.52 5.26
C TRP A 75 -2.47 4.42 6.23
N ASP A 76 -2.16 5.52 6.94
CA ASP A 76 -1.10 5.54 7.96
C ASP A 76 -1.39 4.53 9.08
N GLN A 77 -2.65 4.38 9.50
CA GLN A 77 -3.05 3.36 10.48
C GLN A 77 -2.88 1.93 9.94
N ALA A 78 -3.24 1.70 8.67
CA ALA A 78 -3.02 0.41 8.01
C ALA A 78 -1.52 0.06 7.94
N PHE A 79 -0.68 1.00 7.52
CA PHE A 79 0.77 0.80 7.42
C PHE A 79 1.44 0.67 8.80
N LYS A 80 0.95 1.38 9.81
CA LYS A 80 1.40 1.21 11.19
C LYS A 80 1.12 -0.21 11.70
N PHE A 81 -0.06 -0.77 11.40
CA PHE A 81 -0.37 -2.16 11.75
C PHE A 81 0.53 -3.14 10.96
N LEU A 82 0.73 -2.90 9.67
CA LEU A 82 1.59 -3.73 8.82
C LEU A 82 3.06 -3.71 9.25
N SER A 83 3.51 -2.62 9.92
CA SER A 83 4.89 -2.46 10.42
C SER A 83 5.13 -3.09 11.79
N ARG A 84 4.14 -3.74 12.38
CA ARG A 84 4.28 -4.37 13.71
C ARG A 84 5.36 -5.45 13.72
N PRO A 85 6.24 -5.46 14.73
CA PRO A 85 7.30 -6.47 14.83
C PRO A 85 6.80 -7.85 15.26
N ASP A 86 5.58 -7.94 15.79
CA ASP A 86 4.97 -9.15 16.34
C ASP A 86 3.95 -9.83 15.42
N LEU A 87 3.89 -9.47 14.13
CA LEU A 87 2.95 -10.06 13.16
C LEU A 87 3.05 -11.59 13.04
N ASP A 88 4.23 -12.14 13.27
CA ASP A 88 4.47 -13.58 13.19
C ASP A 88 3.97 -14.36 14.43
N THR A 89 3.74 -13.67 15.54
CA THR A 89 3.28 -14.26 16.81
C THR A 89 1.83 -13.92 17.17
N LEU A 90 1.23 -12.88 16.54
CA LEU A 90 -0.18 -12.54 16.77
C LEU A 90 -1.11 -13.73 16.51
N SER A 91 -2.05 -13.99 17.38
CA SER A 91 -3.04 -15.07 17.19
C SER A 91 -3.81 -14.89 15.87
N PRO A 92 -4.18 -15.97 15.16
CA PRO A 92 -5.13 -15.86 14.06
C PRO A 92 -6.44 -15.23 14.54
N GLY A 93 -7.00 -14.30 13.72
CA GLY A 93 -8.21 -13.59 14.12
C GLY A 93 -8.35 -12.23 13.44
N LYS A 94 -9.43 -11.53 13.78
CA LYS A 94 -9.74 -10.18 13.28
C LYS A 94 -9.31 -9.12 14.31
N TYR A 95 -8.66 -8.08 13.82
CA TYR A 95 -8.10 -6.97 14.60
C TYR A 95 -8.70 -5.65 14.10
N PRO A 96 -9.61 -5.01 14.85
CA PRO A 96 -10.08 -3.67 14.50
C PRO A 96 -8.92 -2.68 14.67
N ILE A 97 -8.76 -1.76 13.71
CA ILE A 97 -7.72 -0.73 13.71
C ILE A 97 -8.35 0.65 13.85
N GLU A 98 -9.34 0.98 12.98
CA GLU A 98 -10.10 2.22 13.06
C GLU A 98 -11.58 1.96 12.68
N GLY A 99 -12.36 1.49 13.65
CA GLY A 99 -13.78 1.19 13.46
C GLY A 99 -14.03 0.26 12.26
N ASP A 100 -14.92 0.70 11.37
CA ASP A 100 -15.23 0.01 10.11
C ASP A 100 -14.33 0.47 8.94
N LYS A 101 -13.47 1.48 9.15
CA LYS A 101 -12.63 2.03 8.10
C LYS A 101 -11.42 1.17 7.80
N VAL A 102 -10.81 0.59 8.84
CA VAL A 102 -9.64 -0.29 8.71
C VAL A 102 -9.71 -1.42 9.72
N TYR A 103 -9.55 -2.63 9.25
CA TYR A 103 -9.35 -3.79 10.09
C TYR A 103 -8.41 -4.79 9.44
N ALA A 104 -7.72 -5.56 10.26
CA ALA A 104 -6.81 -6.60 9.82
C ALA A 104 -7.37 -7.99 10.16
N THR A 105 -6.99 -8.99 9.36
CA THR A 105 -7.24 -10.39 9.62
C THR A 105 -5.96 -11.17 9.45
N ILE A 106 -5.57 -11.94 10.46
CA ILE A 106 -4.46 -12.88 10.40
C ILE A 106 -5.03 -14.30 10.28
N THR A 107 -4.55 -15.03 9.29
CA THR A 107 -4.90 -16.44 9.09
C THR A 107 -3.65 -17.30 9.04
N VAL A 108 -3.79 -18.56 9.51
CA VAL A 108 -2.75 -19.60 9.42
C VAL A 108 -3.42 -20.86 8.93
N GLY A 109 -2.91 -21.45 7.89
CA GLY A 109 -3.47 -22.69 7.34
C GLY A 109 -2.93 -22.99 5.95
N PRO A 110 -3.41 -24.10 5.36
CA PRO A 110 -3.03 -24.47 4.02
C PRO A 110 -3.65 -23.55 2.97
N ASN A 111 -2.93 -23.33 1.90
CA ASN A 111 -3.50 -22.80 0.66
C ASN A 111 -4.25 -23.90 -0.10
N LYS A 112 -5.05 -23.50 -1.07
CA LYS A 112 -5.91 -24.39 -1.86
C LYS A 112 -5.25 -24.74 -3.19
N GLU A 113 -5.60 -25.89 -3.74
CA GLU A 113 -5.25 -26.25 -5.10
C GLU A 113 -5.80 -25.21 -6.11
N PHE A 114 -5.15 -25.07 -7.25
CA PHE A 114 -5.47 -24.05 -8.23
C PHE A 114 -6.95 -24.07 -8.64
N ASP A 115 -7.53 -25.23 -8.91
CA ASP A 115 -8.92 -25.41 -9.32
C ASP A 115 -9.95 -25.08 -8.21
N LYS A 116 -9.51 -25.00 -6.94
CA LYS A 116 -10.34 -24.68 -5.78
C LYS A 116 -10.33 -23.19 -5.41
N THR A 117 -9.64 -22.37 -6.16
CA THR A 117 -9.61 -20.90 -5.98
C THR A 117 -10.33 -20.20 -7.11
N ARG A 118 -10.70 -18.93 -6.91
CA ARG A 118 -11.40 -18.09 -7.89
C ARG A 118 -10.85 -16.67 -7.85
N PHE A 119 -10.98 -15.95 -8.94
CA PHE A 119 -10.83 -14.51 -8.91
C PHE A 119 -11.99 -13.88 -8.15
N GLU A 120 -11.68 -12.87 -7.34
CA GLU A 120 -12.62 -12.09 -6.56
C GLU A 120 -12.29 -10.61 -6.63
N SER A 121 -13.27 -9.74 -6.39
CA SER A 121 -13.08 -8.32 -6.16
C SER A 121 -14.02 -7.81 -5.09
N HIS A 122 -13.67 -6.66 -4.52
CA HIS A 122 -14.44 -5.97 -3.49
C HIS A 122 -14.83 -4.57 -4.00
N ARG A 123 -15.92 -4.00 -3.49
CA ARG A 123 -16.34 -2.63 -3.84
C ARG A 123 -16.13 -1.66 -2.67
N LYS A 124 -16.37 -2.14 -1.45
CA LYS A 124 -16.30 -1.31 -0.24
C LYS A 124 -14.90 -1.19 0.34
N TYR A 125 -14.05 -2.20 0.11
CA TYR A 125 -12.72 -2.27 0.70
C TYR A 125 -11.64 -2.54 -0.35
N ILE A 126 -10.48 -1.96 -0.08
CA ILE A 126 -9.20 -2.27 -0.72
C ILE A 126 -8.55 -3.36 0.14
N ASP A 127 -8.03 -4.41 -0.51
CA ASP A 127 -7.24 -5.43 0.18
C ASP A 127 -5.76 -5.09 0.13
N LEU A 128 -5.15 -4.97 1.32
CA LEU A 128 -3.72 -5.06 1.48
C LEU A 128 -3.39 -6.48 1.95
N GLN A 129 -2.70 -7.26 1.11
CA GLN A 129 -2.36 -8.66 1.42
C GLN A 129 -0.86 -8.84 1.58
N TYR A 130 -0.46 -9.52 2.66
CA TYR A 130 0.94 -9.76 3.02
C TYR A 130 1.14 -11.19 3.54
N VAL A 131 2.08 -11.92 2.94
CA VAL A 131 2.53 -13.22 3.46
C VAL A 131 3.57 -12.97 4.54
N ILE A 132 3.22 -13.30 5.79
CA ILE A 132 4.12 -13.18 6.95
C ILE A 132 5.12 -14.35 6.97
N LYS A 133 4.63 -15.59 6.70
CA LYS A 133 5.44 -16.81 6.66
C LYS A 133 4.89 -17.78 5.64
N GLY A 134 5.78 -18.46 4.93
CA GLY A 134 5.44 -19.39 3.84
C GLY A 134 5.37 -18.70 2.49
N LYS A 135 4.61 -19.26 1.56
CA LYS A 135 4.39 -18.72 0.21
C LYS A 135 2.97 -19.01 -0.26
N GLU A 136 2.40 -18.10 -1.02
CA GLU A 136 1.19 -18.39 -1.82
C GLU A 136 1.35 -17.83 -3.23
N LYS A 137 0.61 -18.39 -4.18
CA LYS A 137 0.50 -17.82 -5.52
C LYS A 137 -0.76 -16.97 -5.57
N ILE A 138 -0.64 -15.77 -6.13
CA ILE A 138 -1.75 -14.82 -6.29
C ILE A 138 -1.91 -14.49 -7.76
N GLY A 139 -3.13 -14.67 -8.30
CA GLY A 139 -3.51 -14.18 -9.62
C GLY A 139 -4.00 -12.74 -9.55
N VAL A 140 -3.67 -11.93 -10.56
CA VAL A 140 -4.11 -10.53 -10.69
C VAL A 140 -4.63 -10.27 -12.10
N ALA A 141 -5.83 -9.71 -12.20
CA ALA A 141 -6.47 -9.34 -13.44
C ALA A 141 -7.22 -8.00 -13.29
N GLN A 142 -7.64 -7.40 -14.39
CA GLN A 142 -8.52 -6.24 -14.38
C GLN A 142 -9.97 -6.70 -14.36
N VAL A 143 -10.82 -6.14 -13.48
CA VAL A 143 -12.26 -6.44 -13.44
C VAL A 143 -12.92 -6.16 -14.79
N SER A 144 -12.51 -5.10 -15.49
CA SER A 144 -13.03 -4.74 -16.83
C SER A 144 -12.75 -5.77 -17.94
N LYS A 145 -11.83 -6.71 -17.69
CA LYS A 145 -11.44 -7.80 -18.62
C LYS A 145 -11.86 -9.18 -18.11
N ALA A 146 -12.61 -9.23 -17.02
CA ALA A 146 -13.03 -10.46 -16.37
C ALA A 146 -14.52 -10.72 -16.64
N THR A 147 -14.89 -12.01 -16.73
CA THR A 147 -16.27 -12.44 -16.85
C THR A 147 -16.83 -12.78 -15.47
N VAL A 148 -17.93 -12.15 -15.09
CA VAL A 148 -18.60 -12.40 -13.80
C VAL A 148 -19.14 -13.83 -13.78
N THR A 149 -18.76 -14.61 -12.77
CA THR A 149 -19.30 -15.96 -12.52
C THR A 149 -20.25 -16.00 -11.33
N VAL A 150 -20.04 -15.12 -10.35
CA VAL A 150 -20.98 -14.88 -9.23
C VAL A 150 -21.12 -13.36 -9.11
N PRO A 151 -22.37 -12.83 -9.24
CA PRO A 151 -22.63 -11.41 -9.07
C PRO A 151 -22.21 -10.89 -7.70
N TYR A 152 -21.98 -9.57 -7.62
CA TYR A 152 -21.59 -8.91 -6.39
C TYR A 152 -22.65 -9.11 -5.28
N SER A 153 -22.16 -9.58 -4.14
CA SER A 153 -22.93 -9.72 -2.90
C SER A 153 -22.62 -8.55 -1.97
N GLU A 154 -23.59 -7.67 -1.80
CA GLU A 154 -23.48 -6.49 -0.93
C GLU A 154 -23.13 -6.83 0.54
N PRO A 155 -23.77 -7.86 1.17
CA PRO A 155 -23.46 -8.24 2.54
C PRO A 155 -22.04 -8.77 2.73
N ASN A 156 -21.51 -9.46 1.71
CA ASN A 156 -20.18 -10.09 1.76
C ASN A 156 -19.08 -9.23 1.14
N ASP A 157 -19.46 -8.12 0.48
CA ASP A 157 -18.55 -7.27 -0.31
C ASP A 157 -17.67 -8.07 -1.27
N ILE A 158 -18.26 -8.98 -2.07
CA ILE A 158 -17.50 -9.85 -2.96
C ILE A 158 -18.26 -10.17 -4.26
N ALA A 159 -17.53 -10.18 -5.38
CA ALA A 159 -17.95 -10.79 -6.63
C ALA A 159 -16.89 -11.79 -7.08
N HIS A 160 -17.28 -12.82 -7.84
CA HIS A 160 -16.33 -13.78 -8.40
C HIS A 160 -16.30 -13.76 -9.91
N TYR A 161 -15.14 -14.15 -10.48
CA TYR A 161 -14.87 -14.02 -11.90
C TYR A 161 -14.08 -15.22 -12.45
N THR A 162 -14.22 -15.40 -13.76
CA THR A 162 -13.22 -16.04 -14.60
C THR A 162 -12.42 -14.95 -15.32
N ALA A 163 -11.10 -15.03 -15.29
CA ALA A 163 -10.23 -14.06 -15.93
C ALA A 163 -8.91 -14.69 -16.37
N GLU A 164 -8.35 -14.15 -17.45
CA GLU A 164 -6.95 -14.32 -17.76
C GLU A 164 -6.14 -13.34 -16.89
N GLY A 165 -5.29 -13.88 -16.02
CA GLY A 165 -4.53 -13.09 -15.07
C GLY A 165 -3.04 -13.41 -15.07
N LYS A 166 -2.24 -12.47 -14.58
CA LYS A 166 -0.84 -12.72 -14.26
C LYS A 166 -0.74 -13.31 -12.86
N TYR A 167 0.14 -14.29 -12.69
CA TYR A 167 0.33 -14.97 -11.42
C TYR A 167 1.69 -14.62 -10.82
N TYR A 168 1.71 -14.37 -9.51
CA TYR A 168 2.89 -13.97 -8.76
C TYR A 168 3.02 -14.84 -7.52
N ILE A 169 4.26 -15.08 -7.09
CA ILE A 169 4.53 -15.73 -5.81
C ILE A 169 4.65 -14.67 -4.73
N ALA A 170 3.70 -14.64 -3.82
CA ALA A 170 3.74 -13.80 -2.64
C ALA A 170 4.61 -14.43 -1.56
N VAL A 171 5.56 -13.66 -1.07
CA VAL A 171 6.57 -14.06 -0.07
C VAL A 171 6.72 -12.95 0.98
N PRO A 172 7.31 -13.24 2.15
CA PRO A 172 7.69 -12.21 3.11
C PRO A 172 8.53 -11.09 2.47
N GLY A 173 8.36 -9.87 2.96
CA GLY A 173 9.07 -8.69 2.49
C GLY A 173 8.33 -7.86 1.43
N THR A 174 7.27 -8.39 0.81
CA THR A 174 6.49 -7.69 -0.23
C THR A 174 5.00 -7.82 0.04
N PHE A 175 4.26 -6.70 -0.02
CA PHE A 175 2.80 -6.69 0.11
C PHE A 175 2.13 -6.27 -1.19
N PHE A 176 0.89 -6.72 -1.37
CA PHE A 176 0.03 -6.42 -2.51
C PHE A 176 -1.08 -5.46 -2.12
N LEU A 177 -1.55 -4.66 -3.08
CA LEU A 177 -2.76 -3.85 -2.97
C LEU A 177 -3.71 -4.21 -4.10
N PHE A 178 -4.97 -4.50 -3.74
CA PHE A 178 -6.04 -4.78 -4.68
C PHE A 178 -7.17 -3.78 -4.47
N PHE A 179 -7.36 -2.94 -5.48
CA PHE A 179 -8.42 -1.93 -5.53
C PHE A 179 -9.69 -2.52 -6.18
N PRO A 180 -10.86 -1.87 -6.07
CA PRO A 180 -12.10 -2.35 -6.69
C PRO A 180 -12.01 -2.68 -8.18
N VAL A 181 -11.09 -2.05 -8.90
CA VAL A 181 -10.82 -2.30 -10.33
C VAL A 181 -9.98 -3.55 -10.58
N ASN A 182 -9.44 -4.17 -9.53
CA ASN A 182 -8.59 -5.35 -9.63
C ASN A 182 -9.36 -6.60 -9.19
N ALA A 183 -9.44 -7.59 -10.08
CA ALA A 183 -9.77 -8.94 -9.71
C ALA A 183 -8.49 -9.65 -9.24
N HIS A 184 -8.54 -10.30 -8.08
CA HIS A 184 -7.41 -11.05 -7.53
C HIS A 184 -7.84 -12.45 -7.12
N ARG A 185 -6.91 -13.40 -7.21
CA ARG A 185 -7.14 -14.83 -6.90
C ARG A 185 -6.09 -15.27 -5.88
N PRO A 186 -6.37 -15.10 -4.58
CA PRO A 186 -5.42 -15.40 -3.52
C PRO A 186 -5.47 -16.87 -3.10
N GLY A 187 -4.51 -17.27 -2.26
CA GLY A 187 -4.53 -18.55 -1.58
C GLY A 187 -4.28 -19.75 -2.47
N ILE A 188 -3.62 -19.60 -3.61
CA ILE A 188 -3.22 -20.72 -4.47
C ILE A 188 -1.96 -21.35 -3.89
N LYS A 189 -1.99 -22.68 -3.77
CA LYS A 189 -0.89 -23.48 -3.23
C LYS A 189 0.40 -23.31 -4.03
N VAL A 190 1.50 -23.30 -3.31
CA VAL A 190 2.87 -23.41 -3.83
C VAL A 190 3.48 -24.65 -3.23
N ASP A 191 4.02 -25.53 -4.06
CA ASP A 191 4.62 -26.78 -3.63
C ASP A 191 5.72 -26.58 -2.59
N GLY A 192 5.76 -27.45 -1.58
CA GLY A 192 6.69 -27.34 -0.46
C GLY A 192 6.29 -26.32 0.63
N TYR A 193 5.09 -25.74 0.53
CA TYR A 193 4.56 -24.78 1.53
C TYR A 193 3.15 -25.19 1.96
N ASP A 194 3.07 -26.15 2.88
CA ASP A 194 1.78 -26.69 3.35
C ASP A 194 1.03 -25.73 4.28
N THR A 195 1.74 -24.81 4.93
CA THR A 195 1.14 -23.84 5.82
C THR A 195 1.62 -22.44 5.47
N VAL A 196 0.68 -21.51 5.35
CA VAL A 196 0.94 -20.10 5.12
C VAL A 196 0.31 -19.27 6.23
N ARG A 197 1.10 -18.34 6.78
CA ARG A 197 0.61 -17.31 7.67
C ARG A 197 0.51 -16.01 6.88
N LYS A 198 -0.67 -15.42 6.85
CA LYS A 198 -0.91 -14.19 6.08
C LYS A 198 -1.75 -13.18 6.83
N LEU A 199 -1.55 -11.93 6.46
CA LEU A 199 -2.29 -10.77 6.89
C LEU A 199 -3.07 -10.21 5.71
N VAL A 200 -4.35 -9.93 5.91
CA VAL A 200 -5.17 -9.12 5.02
C VAL A 200 -5.66 -7.91 5.81
N ILE A 201 -5.34 -6.72 5.35
CA ILE A 201 -5.90 -5.47 5.90
C ILE A 201 -6.94 -4.96 4.91
N LYS A 202 -8.16 -4.80 5.39
CA LYS A 202 -9.26 -4.18 4.65
C LYS A 202 -9.24 -2.67 4.93
N ILE A 203 -9.10 -1.85 3.88
CA ILE A 203 -9.09 -0.39 3.93
C ILE A 203 -10.31 0.11 3.18
N LYS A 204 -11.20 0.84 3.86
CA LYS A 204 -12.45 1.33 3.26
C LYS A 204 -12.17 2.29 2.12
N VAL A 205 -12.82 2.05 0.99
CA VAL A 205 -12.76 2.94 -0.20
C VAL A 205 -13.37 4.28 0.15
N VAL A 206 -12.76 5.35 -0.34
CA VAL A 206 -13.31 6.72 -0.29
C VAL A 206 -13.76 7.10 -1.69
N GLU A 207 -15.04 7.40 -1.83
CA GLU A 207 -15.69 7.87 -3.07
C GLU A 207 -15.27 9.30 -3.44
#